data_e87a6a8d509fbcd615a72660a50db19b
#
_entry.id   e87a6a8d509fbcd615a72660a50db19b
#
_cell.length_a   1.000
_cell.length_b   1.000
_cell.length_c   1.000
_cell.angle_alpha   90.00
_cell.angle_beta   90.00
_cell.angle_gamma   90.00
#
_symmetry.space_group_name_H-M   'P 1'
#
loop_
_entity.id
_entity.type
_entity.pdbx_description
1 polymer ?
#
loop_
_entity_poly.entity_id
_entity_poly.type
_entity_poly.pdbx_seq_one_letter_code
_entity_poly.pdbx_strand_id
1 'polypeptide(L)'
;MNGNALSHVHGLTAVASLIVALSAGGGRATEATYLPDATSAKVVTVTRGGTAAAGITVLTRAVAIKETGPKETVARFGEVYAFAPAFLAVHRDEATLISFRNLQRDDEHDFMLVDPEGNVLMRVMLPPLQETSYVFTFHRDGLFTFYCTMHQPDMSGQILVLAPKRG
;
A
#
# COMPACT_ATOMS: atom_id res chain seq x y z
N MET A 1 -84.89 28.92 -24.87
CA MET A 1 -85.15 27.71 -24.10
C MET A 1 -83.87 27.03 -23.82
N ASN A 2 -83.53 27.06 -22.65
CA ASN A 2 -82.46 26.57 -21.75
C ASN A 2 -81.85 25.23 -22.14
N GLY A 3 -80.53 25.18 -22.06
CA GLY A 3 -79.74 23.97 -22.05
C GLY A 3 -78.41 24.25 -21.43
N ASN A 4 -78.30 23.99 -20.11
CA ASN A 4 -77.05 24.04 -19.31
C ASN A 4 -76.14 22.92 -19.76
N ALA A 5 -74.89 23.25 -20.06
CA ALA A 5 -73.81 22.29 -20.21
C ALA A 5 -72.83 22.44 -19.01
N LEU A 6 -72.77 21.41 -18.18
CA LEU A 6 -71.79 21.29 -17.09
C LEU A 6 -70.42 20.94 -17.67
N SER A 7 -69.44 21.77 -17.39
CA SER A 7 -68.05 21.51 -17.68
C SER A 7 -67.45 20.67 -16.57
N HIS A 8 -67.01 19.45 -16.85
CA HIS A 8 -66.21 18.66 -15.97
C HIS A 8 -64.72 18.99 -16.21
N VAL A 9 -64.09 19.62 -15.21
CA VAL A 9 -62.62 19.84 -15.16
C VAL A 9 -62.04 18.60 -14.62
N HIS A 10 -61.27 17.86 -15.44
CA HIS A 10 -60.46 16.75 -15.01
C HIS A 10 -59.10 17.31 -14.61
N GLY A 11 -58.82 17.31 -13.29
CA GLY A 11 -57.50 17.62 -12.79
C GLY A 11 -56.53 16.49 -13.09
N LEU A 12 -55.52 16.77 -13.92
CA LEU A 12 -54.35 15.90 -14.11
C LEU A 12 -53.39 16.15 -12.97
N THR A 13 -53.29 15.20 -12.05
CA THR A 13 -52.22 15.14 -11.05
C THR A 13 -50.96 14.56 -11.71
N ALA A 14 -50.00 15.41 -12.00
CA ALA A 14 -48.68 14.98 -12.45
C ALA A 14 -47.91 14.41 -11.28
N VAL A 15 -47.68 13.11 -11.26
CA VAL A 15 -46.76 12.44 -10.34
C VAL A 15 -45.35 12.62 -10.90
N ALA A 16 -44.60 13.52 -10.29
CA ALA A 16 -43.19 13.68 -10.59
C ALA A 16 -42.42 12.52 -9.95
N SER A 17 -42.01 11.55 -10.75
CA SER A 17 -41.10 10.49 -10.33
C SER A 17 -39.68 11.06 -10.17
N LEU A 18 -39.23 11.21 -8.91
CA LEU A 18 -37.88 11.58 -8.58
C LEU A 18 -36.96 10.34 -8.81
N ILE A 19 -36.28 10.29 -9.94
CA ILE A 19 -35.22 9.30 -10.20
C ILE A 19 -33.98 9.74 -9.41
N VAL A 20 -33.75 9.14 -8.25
CA VAL A 20 -32.48 9.25 -7.54
C VAL A 20 -31.49 8.37 -8.29
N ALA A 21 -30.67 8.98 -9.13
CA ALA A 21 -29.48 8.32 -9.69
C ALA A 21 -28.48 8.05 -8.56
N LEU A 22 -28.45 6.82 -8.02
CA LEU A 22 -27.32 6.35 -7.23
C LEU A 22 -26.11 6.26 -8.18
N SER A 23 -25.28 7.30 -8.19
CA SER A 23 -23.92 7.20 -8.71
C SER A 23 -23.15 6.25 -7.78
N ALA A 24 -23.03 4.99 -8.19
CA ALA A 24 -22.06 4.07 -7.63
C ALA A 24 -20.66 4.61 -8.01
N GLY A 25 -20.16 5.54 -7.22
CA GLY A 25 -18.76 5.89 -7.21
C GLY A 25 -18.00 4.64 -6.76
N GLY A 26 -17.43 3.93 -7.73
CA GLY A 26 -16.43 2.88 -7.48
C GLY A 26 -15.21 3.55 -6.88
N GLY A 27 -15.26 3.91 -5.60
CA GLY A 27 -14.08 4.22 -4.81
C GLY A 27 -13.24 2.95 -4.81
N ARG A 28 -12.10 2.95 -5.51
CA ARG A 28 -11.01 2.04 -5.18
C ARG A 28 -10.82 2.23 -3.68
N ALA A 29 -11.07 1.18 -2.92
CA ALA A 29 -10.68 1.15 -1.53
C ALA A 29 -9.17 1.41 -1.54
N THR A 30 -8.75 2.61 -1.14
CA THR A 30 -7.35 2.90 -0.85
C THR A 30 -7.02 1.95 0.28
N GLU A 31 -6.26 0.90 -0.05
CA GLU A 31 -5.87 -0.09 0.92
C GLU A 31 -5.13 0.61 2.05
N ALA A 32 -5.69 0.52 3.25
CA ALA A 32 -5.28 1.38 4.35
C ALA A 32 -3.84 1.09 4.78
N THR A 33 -3.04 2.15 4.88
CA THR A 33 -1.77 2.10 5.64
C THR A 33 -2.08 1.82 7.10
N TYR A 34 -1.42 0.81 7.68
CA TYR A 34 -1.45 0.55 9.12
C TYR A 34 -0.05 0.19 9.63
N LEU A 35 0.23 0.63 10.85
CA LEU A 35 1.43 0.31 11.60
C LEU A 35 1.15 -0.83 12.59
N PRO A 36 2.19 -1.44 13.20
CA PRO A 36 1.99 -2.50 14.18
C PRO A 36 1.07 -2.06 15.31
N ASP A 37 0.08 -2.88 15.59
CA ASP A 37 -0.81 -2.74 16.75
C ASP A 37 -0.13 -3.19 18.06
N ALA A 38 -0.81 -3.17 19.18
CA ALA A 38 -0.26 -3.57 20.48
C ALA A 38 0.26 -5.01 20.52
N THR A 39 -0.26 -5.91 19.68
CA THR A 39 0.22 -7.31 19.58
C THR A 39 1.46 -7.39 18.74
N SER A 40 1.43 -6.82 17.53
CA SER A 40 2.56 -6.80 16.58
C SER A 40 3.72 -5.95 17.11
N ALA A 41 3.47 -4.93 17.93
CA ALA A 41 4.49 -4.11 18.56
C ALA A 41 5.41 -4.88 19.53
N LYS A 42 5.01 -6.08 19.99
CA LYS A 42 5.91 -6.99 20.73
C LYS A 42 6.97 -7.64 19.83
N VAL A 43 6.76 -7.62 18.52
CA VAL A 43 7.68 -8.17 17.51
C VAL A 43 8.48 -7.06 16.85
N VAL A 44 7.81 -5.97 16.47
CA VAL A 44 8.45 -4.79 15.88
C VAL A 44 7.68 -3.53 16.25
N THR A 45 8.36 -2.51 16.73
CA THR A 45 7.79 -1.16 16.83
C THR A 45 8.20 -0.35 15.61
N VAL A 46 7.24 0.44 15.09
CA VAL A 46 7.46 1.27 13.91
C VAL A 46 6.87 2.65 14.15
N THR A 47 7.66 3.69 13.93
CA THR A 47 7.22 5.09 14.01
C THR A 47 7.47 5.79 12.67
N ARG A 48 6.52 6.59 12.22
CA ARG A 48 6.66 7.36 10.98
C ARG A 48 7.63 8.53 11.18
N GLY A 49 8.62 8.67 10.30
CA GLY A 49 9.67 9.67 10.42
C GLY A 49 10.60 9.39 11.60
N GLY A 50 11.35 10.41 12.00
CA GLY A 50 12.30 10.31 13.11
C GLY A 50 13.73 10.16 12.66
N THR A 51 14.63 9.93 13.64
CA THR A 51 16.07 9.70 13.43
C THR A 51 16.51 8.45 14.15
N ALA A 52 17.50 7.77 13.62
CA ALA A 52 18.14 6.62 14.24
C ALA A 52 19.65 6.65 13.94
N ALA A 53 20.44 5.95 14.75
CA ALA A 53 21.88 5.86 14.54
C ALA A 53 22.25 5.05 13.28
N ALA A 54 21.42 4.09 12.91
CA ALA A 54 21.54 3.33 11.67
C ALA A 54 20.46 3.74 10.66
N GLY A 55 20.81 3.77 9.37
CA GLY A 55 19.89 4.12 8.31
C GLY A 55 20.09 3.26 7.07
N ILE A 56 18.98 2.88 6.43
CA ILE A 56 18.96 2.12 5.18
C ILE A 56 18.00 2.83 4.21
N THR A 57 18.43 3.00 2.96
CA THR A 57 17.54 3.46 1.90
C THR A 57 17.17 2.29 1.01
N VAL A 58 15.88 2.11 0.80
CA VAL A 58 15.30 1.10 -0.10
C VAL A 58 14.62 1.81 -1.26
N LEU A 59 15.02 1.49 -2.47
CA LEU A 59 14.41 2.01 -3.69
C LEU A 59 13.35 1.05 -4.19
N THR A 60 12.24 1.55 -4.69
CA THR A 60 11.39 0.79 -5.61
C THR A 60 11.79 1.18 -7.03
N ARG A 61 11.98 0.22 -7.89
CA ARG A 61 12.41 0.46 -9.26
C ARG A 61 11.77 -0.51 -10.24
N ALA A 62 11.52 -0.04 -11.46
CA ALA A 62 11.18 -0.91 -12.57
C ALA A 62 12.39 -1.76 -12.96
N VAL A 63 12.15 -3.04 -13.20
CA VAL A 63 13.10 -3.98 -13.82
C VAL A 63 12.78 -4.14 -15.30
N ALA A 64 11.50 -4.35 -15.63
CA ALA A 64 10.98 -4.36 -16.98
C ALA A 64 9.56 -3.80 -16.98
N ILE A 65 9.32 -2.73 -17.71
CA ILE A 65 8.00 -2.09 -17.85
C ILE A 65 7.73 -1.78 -19.32
N LYS A 66 6.50 -1.48 -19.70
CA LYS A 66 6.09 -1.23 -21.08
C LYS A 66 6.87 -0.10 -21.75
N GLU A 67 7.18 0.96 -20.98
CA GLU A 67 7.89 2.14 -21.47
C GLU A 67 9.39 1.89 -21.64
N THR A 68 9.97 1.05 -20.78
CA THR A 68 11.41 0.76 -20.78
C THR A 68 11.64 -0.68 -20.38
N GLY A 69 12.39 -1.41 -21.17
CA GLY A 69 12.73 -2.80 -20.90
C GLY A 69 12.56 -3.71 -22.11
N PRO A 70 13.01 -4.97 -22.01
CA PRO A 70 12.87 -5.94 -23.08
C PRO A 70 11.39 -6.28 -23.30
N LYS A 71 10.86 -6.00 -24.48
CA LYS A 71 9.45 -6.24 -24.81
C LYS A 71 9.04 -7.71 -24.62
N GLU A 72 9.95 -8.63 -24.89
CA GLU A 72 9.76 -10.07 -24.71
C GLU A 72 9.57 -10.44 -23.23
N THR A 73 10.30 -9.77 -22.33
CA THR A 73 10.17 -9.97 -20.88
C THR A 73 8.80 -9.50 -20.41
N VAL A 74 8.40 -8.29 -20.81
CA VAL A 74 7.09 -7.72 -20.43
C VAL A 74 5.94 -8.54 -21.03
N ALA A 75 6.07 -9.02 -22.28
CA ALA A 75 5.06 -9.84 -22.93
C ALA A 75 4.88 -11.22 -22.23
N ARG A 76 5.95 -11.76 -21.68
CA ARG A 76 5.95 -13.09 -21.05
C ARG A 76 5.62 -13.06 -19.56
N PHE A 77 6.11 -12.08 -18.81
CA PHE A 77 6.05 -12.04 -17.36
C PHE A 77 5.21 -10.88 -16.82
N GLY A 78 4.77 -9.96 -17.67
CA GLY A 78 4.17 -8.69 -17.25
C GLY A 78 5.23 -7.66 -16.86
N GLU A 79 4.79 -6.60 -16.23
CA GLU A 79 5.67 -5.58 -15.68
C GLU A 79 6.29 -6.06 -14.37
N VAL A 80 7.60 -5.93 -14.27
CA VAL A 80 8.40 -6.43 -13.14
C VAL A 80 9.02 -5.25 -12.40
N TYR A 81 8.76 -5.19 -11.11
CA TYR A 81 9.31 -4.20 -10.18
C TYR A 81 10.12 -4.89 -9.08
N ALA A 82 11.00 -4.16 -8.44
CA ALA A 82 11.82 -4.69 -7.36
C ALA A 82 12.11 -3.65 -6.27
N PHE A 83 12.28 -4.13 -5.04
CA PHE A 83 12.97 -3.39 -3.99
C PHE A 83 14.48 -3.51 -4.16
N ALA A 84 15.23 -2.43 -3.91
CA ALA A 84 16.68 -2.42 -3.98
C ALA A 84 17.28 -1.62 -2.79
N PRO A 85 17.98 -2.28 -1.85
CA PRO A 85 18.22 -3.71 -1.77
C PRO A 85 16.97 -4.51 -1.38
N ALA A 86 16.92 -5.79 -1.80
CA ALA A 86 15.87 -6.73 -1.42
C ALA A 86 16.25 -7.59 -0.19
N PHE A 87 17.45 -7.43 0.33
CA PHE A 87 17.93 -8.09 1.55
C PHE A 87 18.54 -7.06 2.49
N LEU A 88 18.02 -7.00 3.71
CA LEU A 88 18.46 -6.11 4.77
C LEU A 88 18.93 -6.93 5.98
N ALA A 89 19.92 -6.39 6.71
CA ALA A 89 20.31 -6.93 8.00
C ALA A 89 20.29 -5.83 9.05
N VAL A 90 19.62 -6.08 10.16
CA VAL A 90 19.50 -5.15 11.29
C VAL A 90 19.74 -5.89 12.60
N HIS A 91 20.01 -5.18 13.68
CA HIS A 91 20.13 -5.79 15.00
C HIS A 91 18.85 -5.63 15.81
N ARG A 92 18.53 -6.66 16.58
CA ARG A 92 17.43 -6.61 17.54
C ARG A 92 17.67 -5.48 18.56
N ASP A 93 16.59 -4.81 18.93
CA ASP A 93 16.55 -3.70 19.88
C ASP A 93 17.40 -2.47 19.48
N GLU A 94 17.84 -2.41 18.22
CA GLU A 94 18.50 -1.25 17.63
C GLU A 94 17.52 -0.52 16.71
N ALA A 95 17.27 0.77 17.02
CA ALA A 95 16.45 1.61 16.14
C ALA A 95 17.16 1.83 14.80
N THR A 96 16.47 1.49 13.71
CA THR A 96 16.97 1.63 12.34
C THR A 96 16.01 2.45 11.52
N LEU A 97 16.46 3.56 10.93
CA LEU A 97 15.70 4.34 9.97
C LEU A 97 15.68 3.61 8.62
N ILE A 98 14.52 3.26 8.12
CA ILE A 98 14.35 2.75 6.75
C ILE A 98 13.59 3.79 5.94
N SER A 99 14.25 4.33 4.91
CA SER A 99 13.69 5.29 3.97
C SER A 99 13.39 4.60 2.66
N PHE A 100 12.13 4.59 2.25
CA PHE A 100 11.68 4.06 0.98
C PHE A 100 11.56 5.20 -0.02
N ARG A 101 12.18 5.05 -1.21
CA ARG A 101 12.03 5.99 -2.31
C ARG A 101 11.35 5.31 -3.47
N ASN A 102 10.12 5.71 -3.76
CA ASN A 102 9.47 5.24 -4.97
C ASN A 102 9.97 6.05 -6.16
N LEU A 103 10.69 5.40 -7.06
CA LEU A 103 11.28 6.02 -8.26
C LEU A 103 10.31 5.99 -9.46
N GLN A 104 9.14 5.36 -9.33
CA GLN A 104 8.15 5.29 -10.40
C GLN A 104 7.34 6.58 -10.43
N ARG A 105 7.00 7.02 -11.66
CA ARG A 105 6.20 8.23 -11.87
C ARG A 105 4.72 7.97 -11.69
N ASP A 106 4.26 6.82 -12.15
CA ASP A 106 2.85 6.53 -12.34
C ASP A 106 2.39 5.33 -11.49
N ASP A 107 3.34 4.59 -10.87
CA ASP A 107 3.06 3.39 -10.11
C ASP A 107 3.19 3.61 -8.61
N GLU A 108 2.12 3.36 -7.90
CA GLU A 108 2.11 3.25 -6.46
C GLU A 108 2.55 1.84 -6.05
N HIS A 109 3.33 1.77 -5.00
CA HIS A 109 3.74 0.52 -4.37
C HIS A 109 3.29 0.50 -2.91
N ASP A 110 3.42 -0.66 -2.28
CA ASP A 110 3.33 -0.77 -0.83
C ASP A 110 4.49 -1.60 -0.27
N PHE A 111 4.66 -1.49 1.03
CA PHE A 111 5.57 -2.32 1.79
C PHE A 111 4.75 -3.02 2.87
N MET A 112 4.55 -4.32 2.71
CA MET A 112 3.92 -5.19 3.69
C MET A 112 5.01 -5.99 4.38
N LEU A 113 5.06 -5.96 5.72
CA LEU A 113 6.00 -6.71 6.54
C LEU A 113 5.31 -7.89 7.19
N VAL A 114 5.96 -9.06 7.12
CA VAL A 114 5.47 -10.33 7.64
C VAL A 114 6.54 -10.94 8.55
N ASP A 115 6.11 -11.48 9.69
CA ASP A 115 7.02 -12.15 10.62
C ASP A 115 7.41 -13.56 10.14
N PRO A 116 8.39 -14.23 10.81
CA PRO A 116 8.81 -15.57 10.43
C PRO A 116 7.70 -16.65 10.50
N GLU A 117 6.62 -16.41 11.24
CA GLU A 117 5.46 -17.30 11.34
C GLU A 117 4.37 -17.02 10.28
N GLY A 118 4.55 -15.99 9.46
CA GLY A 118 3.61 -15.62 8.40
C GLY A 118 2.53 -14.62 8.84
N ASN A 119 2.64 -14.01 10.03
CA ASN A 119 1.69 -12.99 10.46
C ASN A 119 2.06 -11.64 9.85
N VAL A 120 1.06 -10.97 9.29
CA VAL A 120 1.24 -9.60 8.77
C VAL A 120 1.35 -8.63 9.94
N LEU A 121 2.42 -7.85 9.97
CA LEU A 121 2.72 -6.89 11.05
C LEU A 121 2.32 -5.47 10.70
N MET A 122 2.51 -5.07 9.45
CA MET A 122 2.19 -3.72 8.97
C MET A 122 2.08 -3.66 7.46
N ARG A 123 1.44 -2.60 6.97
CA ARG A 123 1.42 -2.21 5.56
C ARG A 123 1.48 -0.71 5.43
N VAL A 124 2.34 -0.20 4.56
CA VAL A 124 2.43 1.23 4.26
C VAL A 124 2.48 1.45 2.75
N MET A 125 1.81 2.50 2.31
CA MET A 125 1.82 2.91 0.90
C MET A 125 3.09 3.71 0.59
N LEU A 126 3.60 3.49 -0.59
CA LEU A 126 4.77 4.17 -1.15
C LEU A 126 4.34 4.92 -2.42
N PRO A 127 3.83 6.15 -2.28
CA PRO A 127 3.29 6.91 -3.40
C PRO A 127 4.35 7.21 -4.46
N PRO A 128 3.94 7.43 -5.72
CA PRO A 128 4.84 7.76 -6.83
C PRO A 128 5.74 8.96 -6.53
N LEU A 129 7.02 8.86 -6.87
CA LEU A 129 8.03 9.91 -6.73
C LEU A 129 8.16 10.50 -5.31
N GLN A 130 7.84 9.71 -4.28
CA GLN A 130 7.93 10.15 -2.88
C GLN A 130 8.95 9.34 -2.09
N GLU A 131 9.45 9.98 -1.04
CA GLU A 131 10.20 9.33 0.03
C GLU A 131 9.28 9.17 1.24
N THR A 132 9.26 7.96 1.79
CA THR A 132 8.50 7.62 2.99
C THR A 132 9.45 6.95 3.97
N SER A 133 9.56 7.47 5.20
CA SER A 133 10.55 7.00 6.17
C SER A 133 9.90 6.58 7.48
N TYR A 134 10.43 5.49 8.03
CA TYR A 134 10.01 4.93 9.32
C TYR A 134 11.23 4.48 10.12
N VAL A 135 11.16 4.63 11.44
CA VAL A 135 12.10 4.03 12.38
C VAL A 135 11.54 2.70 12.85
N PHE A 136 12.28 1.63 12.59
CA PHE A 136 11.97 0.26 13.00
C PHE A 136 12.83 -0.12 14.19
N THR A 137 12.21 -0.78 15.17
CA THR A 137 12.95 -1.49 16.25
C THR A 137 12.35 -2.89 16.35
N PHE A 138 13.12 -3.89 15.91
CA PHE A 138 12.72 -5.29 15.99
C PHE A 138 13.05 -5.83 17.39
N HIS A 139 12.09 -6.51 18.02
CA HIS A 139 12.22 -7.07 19.37
C HIS A 139 12.41 -8.59 19.35
N ARG A 140 12.48 -9.18 18.16
CA ARG A 140 12.68 -10.61 17.97
C ARG A 140 13.65 -10.87 16.83
N ASP A 141 14.57 -11.84 17.03
CA ASP A 141 15.46 -12.34 15.98
C ASP A 141 14.67 -13.13 14.94
N GLY A 142 15.20 -13.25 13.74
CA GLY A 142 14.63 -14.08 12.70
C GLY A 142 14.69 -13.47 11.32
N LEU A 143 14.13 -14.18 10.36
CA LEU A 143 14.05 -13.77 8.98
C LEU A 143 12.62 -13.31 8.68
N PHE A 144 12.44 -12.01 8.59
CA PHE A 144 11.19 -11.37 8.22
C PHE A 144 11.10 -11.25 6.69
N THR A 145 9.90 -11.34 6.15
CA THR A 145 9.66 -11.14 4.72
C THR A 145 8.92 -9.83 4.51
N PHE A 146 9.26 -9.12 3.44
CA PHE A 146 8.47 -7.99 2.98
C PHE A 146 8.19 -8.11 1.50
N TYR A 147 7.07 -7.54 1.06
CA TYR A 147 6.68 -7.54 -0.34
C TYR A 147 5.73 -6.40 -0.68
N CYS A 148 5.61 -6.09 -1.97
CA CYS A 148 4.54 -5.27 -2.50
C CYS A 148 3.35 -6.17 -2.85
N THR A 149 2.15 -5.86 -2.32
CA THR A 149 0.96 -6.69 -2.55
C THR A 149 0.48 -6.65 -4.01
N MET A 150 0.83 -5.59 -4.73
CA MET A 150 0.41 -5.35 -6.10
C MET A 150 1.34 -6.02 -7.15
N HIS A 151 2.57 -6.38 -6.77
CA HIS A 151 3.62 -6.83 -7.70
C HIS A 151 4.32 -8.11 -7.21
N GLN A 152 3.54 -9.08 -6.75
CA GLN A 152 4.07 -10.38 -6.36
C GLN A 152 4.22 -11.32 -7.57
N PRO A 153 5.15 -12.29 -7.49
CA PRO A 153 6.11 -12.55 -6.41
C PRO A 153 7.40 -11.71 -6.50
N ASP A 154 7.61 -11.00 -7.60
CA ASP A 154 8.93 -10.44 -7.97
C ASP A 154 9.35 -9.30 -7.05
N MET A 155 8.40 -8.46 -6.64
CA MET A 155 8.67 -7.34 -5.75
C MET A 155 8.59 -7.77 -4.28
N SER A 156 9.60 -8.50 -3.83
CA SER A 156 9.73 -9.01 -2.47
C SER A 156 11.15 -8.90 -1.95
N GLY A 157 11.33 -9.10 -0.64
CA GLY A 157 12.63 -9.10 0.00
C GLY A 157 12.58 -9.61 1.44
N GLN A 158 13.71 -9.56 2.12
CA GLN A 158 13.87 -10.11 3.47
C GLN A 158 14.65 -9.16 4.37
N ILE A 159 14.30 -9.18 5.66
CA ILE A 159 15.04 -8.51 6.74
C ILE A 159 15.53 -9.58 7.70
N LEU A 160 16.84 -9.77 7.77
CA LEU A 160 17.47 -10.60 8.79
C LEU A 160 17.68 -9.77 10.05
N VAL A 161 16.98 -10.13 11.11
CA VAL A 161 17.17 -9.54 12.43
C VAL A 161 18.18 -10.38 13.21
N LEU A 162 19.33 -9.79 13.49
CA LEU A 162 20.44 -10.40 14.22
C LEU A 162 20.30 -10.14 15.72
N ALA A 163 20.97 -10.95 16.53
CA ALA A 163 21.11 -10.67 17.96
C ALA A 163 21.67 -9.25 18.21
N PRO A 164 21.38 -8.64 19.37
CA PRO A 164 21.92 -7.34 19.71
C PRO A 164 23.45 -7.29 19.57
N LYS A 165 23.98 -6.14 19.17
CA LYS A 165 25.44 -5.93 19.17
C LYS A 165 25.96 -6.16 20.58
N ARG A 166 27.03 -6.92 20.69
CA ARG A 166 27.79 -6.99 21.97
C ARG A 166 28.51 -5.65 22.13
N GLY A 167 28.24 -4.99 23.22
CA GLY A 167 28.97 -3.79 23.65
C GLY A 167 30.39 -4.09 24.05
#